data_8d4911db8cb4adb16722077b0a643e35
#
_entry.id   8d4911db8cb4adb16722077b0a643e35
#
_cell.length_a   1.000
_cell.length_b   1.000
_cell.length_c   1.000
_cell.angle_alpha   90.00
_cell.angle_beta   90.00
_cell.angle_gamma   90.00
#
_symmetry.space_group_name_H-M   'P 1'
#
loop_
_entity.id
_entity.type
_entity.pdbx_description
1 polymer ?
#
loop_
_entity_poly.entity_id
_entity_poly.type
_entity_poly.pdbx_seq_one_letter_code
_entity_poly.pdbx_strand_id
1 'polypeptide(L)'
;MIVMKILIIDDEQLIRQGVYDQLLEMKLPVDEILIASGADQAREILEHKEIQIFLCDIVMPQEDGITFAKWVLKQYPDSKFIFLTAHSDYAYMKEAISIQSFDYLLQPVAKEELFQVVNRAIMQVTLEAKNKKLFQCRKLLIDNEIDILEGNSLRYLQGLTENKKYLTSLIEQRTGTLEGDTLFCVVYVQVLKTKSVWKEKDKDILREIYYNIFEEVMGELDIRPIILLRSDLSGSVFVLLRFCEDNKRELPVIADYLNNFRVLYNKVTGTELAIYYTSYCDISMIRGQTKNLLKEVYENVTHVGSVFFVGDKGEKVAEYSFDIQFNSWRMLVNRDRLEEFRQSLFAYLDYHVMKKDVDRNFLMKLHSRISELILRKVAEEKISTNDIFDQNYSYYDFMYSFDDTEKFKEMISKVLEKIRRLMGREEQNPVERVVSYIRENIEK
;
A
#
# COMPACT_ATOMS: atom_id res chain seq x y z
N MET A 1 -9.31 -30.34 -13.53
CA MET A 1 -8.93 -31.12 -14.71
C MET A 1 -8.72 -30.12 -15.84
N ILE A 2 -7.76 -30.29 -16.70
CA ILE A 2 -7.54 -29.41 -17.87
C ILE A 2 -8.50 -29.90 -18.93
N VAL A 3 -9.33 -29.01 -19.45
CA VAL A 3 -10.21 -29.35 -20.59
C VAL A 3 -9.36 -29.32 -21.82
N MET A 4 -9.22 -30.49 -22.47
CA MET A 4 -8.38 -30.68 -23.65
C MET A 4 -9.24 -30.69 -24.92
N LYS A 5 -9.02 -29.69 -25.78
CA LYS A 5 -9.77 -29.59 -27.06
C LYS A 5 -8.81 -29.54 -28.23
N ILE A 6 -9.19 -30.23 -29.29
CA ILE A 6 -8.49 -30.28 -30.59
C ILE A 6 -9.35 -29.59 -31.64
N LEU A 7 -8.76 -28.75 -32.47
CA LEU A 7 -9.40 -28.16 -33.66
C LEU A 7 -8.67 -28.64 -34.93
N ILE A 8 -9.41 -29.28 -35.80
CA ILE A 8 -8.94 -29.71 -37.13
C ILE A 8 -9.40 -28.68 -38.15
N ILE A 9 -8.48 -28.17 -38.96
CA ILE A 9 -8.73 -27.11 -39.94
C ILE A 9 -8.19 -27.59 -41.31
N ASP A 10 -9.07 -27.76 -42.27
CA ASP A 10 -8.73 -28.27 -43.59
C ASP A 10 -9.91 -27.92 -44.50
N ASP A 11 -9.71 -27.41 -45.71
CA ASP A 11 -10.77 -27.05 -46.63
C ASP A 11 -11.38 -28.30 -47.32
N GLU A 12 -10.61 -29.38 -47.43
CA GLU A 12 -11.07 -30.64 -48.02
C GLU A 12 -11.90 -31.47 -47.02
N GLN A 13 -13.21 -31.53 -47.25
CA GLN A 13 -14.14 -32.21 -46.32
C GLN A 13 -13.77 -33.69 -46.05
N LEU A 14 -13.32 -34.42 -47.05
CA LEU A 14 -12.96 -35.85 -46.92
C LEU A 14 -11.73 -36.04 -46.04
N ILE A 15 -10.72 -35.19 -46.20
CA ILE A 15 -9.48 -35.23 -45.41
C ILE A 15 -9.79 -34.85 -43.98
N ARG A 16 -10.49 -33.76 -43.77
CA ARG A 16 -10.91 -33.27 -42.46
C ARG A 16 -11.71 -34.32 -41.69
N GLN A 17 -12.68 -34.99 -42.34
CA GLN A 17 -13.48 -36.05 -41.74
C GLN A 17 -12.62 -37.29 -41.43
N GLY A 18 -11.71 -37.65 -42.32
CA GLY A 18 -10.80 -38.79 -42.12
C GLY A 18 -9.90 -38.61 -40.91
N VAL A 19 -9.32 -37.41 -40.70
CA VAL A 19 -8.50 -37.10 -39.53
C VAL A 19 -9.36 -37.10 -38.24
N TYR A 20 -10.57 -36.56 -38.31
CA TYR A 20 -11.53 -36.57 -37.20
C TYR A 20 -11.87 -38.01 -36.76
N ASP A 21 -12.21 -38.90 -37.72
CA ASP A 21 -12.56 -40.28 -37.45
C ASP A 21 -11.36 -41.07 -36.88
N GLN A 22 -10.14 -40.83 -37.38
CA GLN A 22 -8.93 -41.41 -36.81
C GLN A 22 -8.72 -41.01 -35.36
N LEU A 23 -8.87 -39.71 -35.03
CA LEU A 23 -8.70 -39.23 -33.67
C LEU A 23 -9.75 -39.80 -32.71
N LEU A 24 -11.00 -39.96 -33.12
CA LEU A 24 -12.04 -40.62 -32.34
C LEU A 24 -11.71 -42.08 -32.00
N GLU A 25 -11.20 -42.82 -33.00
CA GLU A 25 -10.83 -44.21 -32.79
C GLU A 25 -9.64 -44.42 -31.84
N MET A 26 -8.76 -43.39 -31.69
CA MET A 26 -7.58 -43.44 -30.85
C MET A 26 -7.90 -43.36 -29.34
N LYS A 27 -9.10 -43.00 -28.96
CA LYS A 27 -9.53 -42.83 -27.55
C LYS A 27 -8.55 -42.00 -26.69
N LEU A 28 -8.04 -40.90 -27.26
CA LEU A 28 -7.16 -39.99 -26.58
C LEU A 28 -7.88 -39.29 -25.42
N PRO A 29 -7.19 -38.83 -24.38
CA PRO A 29 -7.77 -38.06 -23.27
C PRO A 29 -8.08 -36.62 -23.70
N VAL A 30 -9.04 -36.48 -24.62
CA VAL A 30 -9.51 -35.21 -25.21
C VAL A 30 -10.99 -35.09 -24.92
N ASP A 31 -11.39 -33.92 -24.44
CA ASP A 31 -12.78 -33.64 -24.05
C ASP A 31 -13.65 -33.31 -25.27
N GLU A 32 -13.08 -32.64 -26.28
CA GLU A 32 -13.81 -32.23 -27.48
C GLU A 32 -12.87 -32.15 -28.71
N ILE A 33 -13.35 -32.68 -29.83
CA ILE A 33 -12.69 -32.53 -31.14
C ILE A 33 -13.62 -31.71 -32.04
N LEU A 34 -13.12 -30.62 -32.56
CA LEU A 34 -13.83 -29.68 -33.41
C LEU A 34 -13.24 -29.67 -34.82
N ILE A 35 -14.06 -29.28 -35.78
CA ILE A 35 -13.64 -29.17 -37.19
C ILE A 35 -13.98 -27.79 -37.74
N ALA A 36 -13.12 -27.25 -38.61
CA ALA A 36 -13.33 -26.01 -39.34
C ALA A 36 -12.89 -26.21 -40.81
N SER A 37 -13.60 -25.58 -41.72
CA SER A 37 -13.33 -25.65 -43.18
C SER A 37 -12.30 -24.61 -43.66
N GLY A 38 -11.73 -23.84 -42.74
CA GLY A 38 -10.74 -22.82 -43.02
C GLY A 38 -10.56 -21.85 -41.85
N ALA A 39 -9.71 -20.85 -42.05
CA ALA A 39 -9.30 -19.91 -41.01
C ALA A 39 -10.47 -19.09 -40.41
N ASP A 40 -11.43 -18.65 -41.21
CA ASP A 40 -12.54 -17.84 -40.77
C ASP A 40 -13.45 -18.59 -39.78
N GLN A 41 -13.84 -19.85 -40.14
CA GLN A 41 -14.63 -20.69 -39.25
C GLN A 41 -13.86 -21.05 -37.98
N ALA A 42 -12.54 -21.25 -38.08
CA ALA A 42 -11.69 -21.50 -36.93
C ALA A 42 -11.70 -20.27 -35.96
N ARG A 43 -11.67 -19.06 -36.47
CA ARG A 43 -11.80 -17.83 -35.62
C ARG A 43 -13.13 -17.75 -34.92
N GLU A 44 -14.24 -18.03 -35.61
CA GLU A 44 -15.58 -18.05 -34.99
C GLU A 44 -15.62 -19.06 -33.81
N ILE A 45 -14.99 -20.21 -33.95
CA ILE A 45 -14.89 -21.20 -32.88
C ILE A 45 -14.06 -20.65 -31.71
N LEU A 46 -12.96 -19.95 -32.00
CA LEU A 46 -12.06 -19.38 -30.99
C LEU A 46 -12.68 -18.21 -30.21
N GLU A 47 -13.69 -17.54 -30.73
CA GLU A 47 -14.44 -16.53 -29.98
C GLU A 47 -15.20 -17.14 -28.77
N HIS A 48 -15.52 -18.43 -28.84
CA HIS A 48 -16.36 -19.09 -27.84
C HIS A 48 -15.69 -20.25 -27.11
N LYS A 49 -14.53 -20.72 -27.62
CA LYS A 49 -13.84 -21.90 -27.08
C LYS A 49 -12.34 -21.73 -27.06
N GLU A 50 -11.72 -22.05 -25.93
CA GLU A 50 -10.27 -22.17 -25.83
C GLU A 50 -9.82 -23.52 -26.41
N ILE A 51 -8.87 -23.51 -27.34
CA ILE A 51 -8.33 -24.68 -28.01
C ILE A 51 -6.87 -24.84 -27.62
N GLN A 52 -6.49 -26.05 -27.25
CA GLN A 52 -5.12 -26.38 -26.84
C GLN A 52 -4.26 -26.93 -27.97
N ILE A 53 -4.87 -27.66 -28.91
CA ILE A 53 -4.14 -28.31 -30.00
C ILE A 53 -4.85 -27.99 -31.32
N PHE A 54 -4.08 -27.55 -32.30
CA PHE A 54 -4.52 -27.29 -33.67
C PHE A 54 -3.87 -28.26 -34.62
N LEU A 55 -4.69 -28.89 -35.48
CA LEU A 55 -4.27 -29.66 -36.63
C LEU A 55 -4.73 -28.91 -37.87
N CYS A 56 -3.83 -28.33 -38.64
CA CYS A 56 -4.19 -27.40 -39.70
C CYS A 56 -3.47 -27.73 -41.01
N ASP A 57 -4.22 -27.79 -42.10
CA ASP A 57 -3.59 -27.79 -43.43
C ASP A 57 -2.90 -26.45 -43.68
N ILE A 58 -1.82 -26.51 -44.47
CA ILE A 58 -1.05 -25.33 -44.86
C ILE A 58 -1.72 -24.60 -46.02
N VAL A 59 -2.19 -25.34 -47.01
CA VAL A 59 -2.68 -24.78 -48.27
C VAL A 59 -4.20 -24.70 -48.25
N MET A 60 -4.74 -23.58 -47.80
CA MET A 60 -6.18 -23.37 -47.75
C MET A 60 -6.58 -22.13 -48.59
N PRO A 61 -7.81 -22.08 -49.14
CA PRO A 61 -8.33 -20.88 -49.80
C PRO A 61 -8.43 -19.69 -48.86
N GLN A 62 -8.24 -18.47 -49.42
CA GLN A 62 -8.35 -17.19 -48.73
C GLN A 62 -7.17 -16.89 -47.78
N GLU A 63 -6.89 -17.74 -46.82
CA GLU A 63 -5.79 -17.57 -45.85
C GLU A 63 -5.09 -18.93 -45.67
N ASP A 64 -3.77 -18.95 -45.84
CA ASP A 64 -2.96 -20.16 -45.62
C ASP A 64 -2.82 -20.46 -44.10
N GLY A 65 -2.59 -21.77 -43.81
CA GLY A 65 -2.46 -22.25 -42.43
C GLY A 65 -1.32 -21.65 -41.66
N ILE A 66 -0.23 -21.23 -42.31
CA ILE A 66 0.93 -20.61 -41.65
C ILE A 66 0.58 -19.21 -41.17
N THR A 67 -0.10 -18.40 -41.98
CA THR A 67 -0.58 -17.09 -41.60
C THR A 67 -1.56 -17.18 -40.44
N PHE A 68 -2.50 -18.13 -40.51
CA PHE A 68 -3.41 -18.40 -39.42
C PHE A 68 -2.69 -18.82 -38.12
N ALA A 69 -1.69 -19.73 -38.24
CA ALA A 69 -0.90 -20.18 -37.10
C ALA A 69 -0.13 -19.04 -36.41
N LYS A 70 0.45 -18.11 -37.19
CA LYS A 70 1.09 -16.89 -36.62
C LYS A 70 0.13 -16.07 -35.81
N TRP A 71 -1.11 -15.92 -36.28
CA TRP A 71 -2.14 -15.21 -35.55
C TRP A 71 -2.55 -15.95 -34.26
N VAL A 72 -2.80 -17.27 -34.34
CA VAL A 72 -3.17 -18.10 -33.17
C VAL A 72 -2.08 -18.06 -32.11
N LEU A 73 -0.82 -18.33 -32.46
CA LEU A 73 0.29 -18.39 -31.48
C LEU A 73 0.59 -17.04 -30.85
N LYS A 74 0.25 -15.93 -31.52
CA LYS A 74 0.33 -14.59 -30.90
C LYS A 74 -0.76 -14.38 -29.86
N GLN A 75 -1.98 -14.87 -30.07
CA GLN A 75 -3.11 -14.71 -29.16
C GLN A 75 -3.13 -15.80 -28.06
N TYR A 76 -2.73 -17.01 -28.42
CA TYR A 76 -2.77 -18.22 -27.58
C TYR A 76 -1.39 -18.89 -27.53
N PRO A 77 -0.38 -18.32 -26.92
CA PRO A 77 1.02 -18.78 -26.97
C PRO A 77 1.25 -20.18 -26.35
N ASP A 78 0.35 -20.60 -25.47
CA ASP A 78 0.42 -21.94 -24.83
C ASP A 78 -0.12 -23.09 -25.75
N SER A 79 -0.76 -22.78 -26.88
CA SER A 79 -1.33 -23.75 -27.78
C SER A 79 -0.27 -24.50 -28.58
N LYS A 80 -0.58 -25.70 -28.96
CA LYS A 80 0.30 -26.54 -29.84
C LYS A 80 -0.29 -26.58 -31.25
N PHE A 81 0.50 -26.15 -32.21
CA PHE A 81 0.09 -26.06 -33.59
C PHE A 81 0.84 -27.15 -34.42
N ILE A 82 0.09 -28.05 -35.06
CA ILE A 82 0.59 -29.17 -35.86
C ILE A 82 0.08 -28.96 -37.28
N PHE A 83 0.98 -28.95 -38.24
CA PHE A 83 0.59 -28.86 -39.64
C PHE A 83 0.33 -30.22 -40.25
N LEU A 84 -0.75 -30.29 -41.03
CA LEU A 84 -1.09 -31.43 -41.90
C LEU A 84 -1.00 -30.92 -43.35
N THR A 85 -0.23 -31.55 -44.22
CA THR A 85 -0.11 -31.03 -45.59
C THR A 85 0.19 -32.13 -46.59
N ALA A 86 -0.40 -32.02 -47.78
CA ALA A 86 -0.12 -32.90 -48.93
C ALA A 86 1.18 -32.51 -49.66
N HIS A 87 1.75 -31.33 -49.35
CA HIS A 87 2.93 -30.82 -50.05
C HIS A 87 4.20 -31.01 -49.24
N SER A 88 5.17 -31.70 -49.84
CA SER A 88 6.53 -31.88 -49.31
C SER A 88 7.47 -30.70 -49.65
N ASP A 89 6.90 -29.48 -49.84
CA ASP A 89 7.70 -28.32 -50.21
C ASP A 89 8.57 -27.86 -49.02
N TYR A 90 9.85 -27.83 -49.25
CA TYR A 90 10.85 -27.41 -48.28
C TYR A 90 10.60 -25.98 -47.72
N ALA A 91 9.97 -25.10 -48.54
CA ALA A 91 9.67 -23.73 -48.15
C ALA A 91 8.65 -23.68 -46.98
N TYR A 92 7.58 -24.46 -47.06
CA TYR A 92 6.56 -24.55 -46.01
C TYR A 92 7.11 -25.18 -44.72
N MET A 93 7.93 -26.25 -44.87
CA MET A 93 8.58 -26.85 -43.69
C MET A 93 9.50 -25.85 -42.96
N LYS A 94 10.30 -25.08 -43.69
CA LYS A 94 11.18 -24.06 -43.11
C LYS A 94 10.39 -22.98 -42.42
N GLU A 95 9.26 -22.55 -42.96
CA GLU A 95 8.42 -21.52 -42.37
C GLU A 95 7.69 -22.05 -41.14
N ALA A 96 7.16 -23.27 -41.15
CA ALA A 96 6.56 -23.92 -39.98
C ALA A 96 7.56 -24.04 -38.82
N ILE A 97 8.82 -24.38 -39.07
CA ILE A 97 9.88 -24.39 -38.06
C ILE A 97 10.15 -22.97 -37.54
N SER A 98 10.14 -21.95 -38.40
CA SER A 98 10.43 -20.56 -38.02
C SER A 98 9.42 -19.96 -37.03
N ILE A 99 8.17 -20.41 -37.07
CA ILE A 99 7.09 -19.99 -36.16
C ILE A 99 6.99 -20.87 -34.91
N GLN A 100 7.95 -21.79 -34.71
CA GLN A 100 7.98 -22.72 -33.58
C GLN A 100 6.70 -23.59 -33.48
N SER A 101 6.16 -24.04 -34.65
CA SER A 101 5.08 -25.04 -34.65
C SER A 101 5.50 -26.28 -33.85
N PHE A 102 4.52 -26.99 -33.29
CA PHE A 102 4.79 -28.16 -32.47
C PHE A 102 5.32 -29.35 -33.33
N ASP A 103 4.70 -29.57 -34.46
CA ASP A 103 5.09 -30.62 -35.39
C ASP A 103 4.53 -30.39 -36.80
N TYR A 104 4.91 -31.30 -37.73
CA TYR A 104 4.55 -31.25 -39.14
C TYR A 104 4.34 -32.69 -39.66
N LEU A 105 3.17 -32.98 -40.25
CA LEU A 105 2.78 -34.30 -40.76
C LEU A 105 2.41 -34.23 -42.23
N LEU A 106 2.94 -35.19 -43.02
CA LEU A 106 2.61 -35.33 -44.45
C LEU A 106 1.34 -36.14 -44.65
N GLN A 107 0.43 -35.64 -45.47
CA GLN A 107 -0.78 -36.38 -45.88
C GLN A 107 -0.50 -37.31 -47.08
N PRO A 108 -1.14 -38.49 -47.11
CA PRO A 108 -2.05 -39.08 -46.14
C PRO A 108 -1.32 -39.50 -44.85
N VAL A 109 -1.77 -38.99 -43.68
CA VAL A 109 -1.11 -39.27 -42.41
C VAL A 109 -1.38 -40.70 -41.96
N ALA A 110 -0.31 -41.42 -41.61
CA ALA A 110 -0.45 -42.73 -41.00
C ALA A 110 -1.03 -42.61 -39.60
N LYS A 111 -1.97 -43.50 -39.26
CA LYS A 111 -2.67 -43.45 -37.96
C LYS A 111 -1.72 -43.48 -36.76
N GLU A 112 -0.67 -44.28 -36.85
CA GLU A 112 0.36 -44.43 -35.83
C GLU A 112 1.16 -43.13 -35.63
N GLU A 113 1.47 -42.44 -36.70
CA GLU A 113 2.23 -41.17 -36.67
C GLU A 113 1.36 -40.03 -36.09
N LEU A 114 0.11 -39.92 -36.56
CA LEU A 114 -0.86 -38.96 -35.99
C LEU A 114 -1.04 -39.16 -34.49
N PHE A 115 -1.18 -40.43 -34.05
CA PHE A 115 -1.30 -40.79 -32.65
C PHE A 115 -0.09 -40.32 -31.83
N GLN A 116 1.13 -40.60 -32.31
CA GLN A 116 2.37 -40.24 -31.61
C GLN A 116 2.49 -38.71 -31.43
N VAL A 117 2.22 -37.96 -32.49
CA VAL A 117 2.36 -36.50 -32.47
C VAL A 117 1.29 -35.85 -31.57
N VAL A 118 0.03 -36.23 -31.73
CA VAL A 118 -1.06 -35.69 -30.92
C VAL A 118 -0.90 -36.07 -29.46
N ASN A 119 -0.51 -37.30 -29.14
CA ASN A 119 -0.28 -37.73 -27.77
C ASN A 119 0.88 -36.95 -27.11
N ARG A 120 1.98 -36.68 -27.85
CA ARG A 120 3.06 -35.80 -27.37
C ARG A 120 2.56 -34.38 -27.10
N ALA A 121 1.73 -33.83 -27.98
CA ALA A 121 1.14 -32.50 -27.78
C ALA A 121 0.26 -32.46 -26.52
N ILE A 122 -0.60 -33.47 -26.31
CA ILE A 122 -1.43 -33.60 -25.11
C ILE A 122 -0.56 -33.66 -23.82
N MET A 123 0.49 -34.52 -23.86
CA MET A 123 1.40 -34.63 -22.73
C MET A 123 2.09 -33.29 -22.40
N GLN A 124 2.55 -32.58 -23.44
CA GLN A 124 3.23 -31.30 -23.24
C GLN A 124 2.30 -30.22 -22.71
N VAL A 125 1.09 -30.05 -23.26
CA VAL A 125 0.07 -29.13 -22.75
C VAL A 125 -0.24 -29.44 -21.28
N THR A 126 -0.41 -30.72 -20.96
CA THR A 126 -0.71 -31.16 -19.59
C THR A 126 0.43 -30.85 -18.63
N LEU A 127 1.68 -31.04 -19.04
CA LEU A 127 2.86 -30.77 -18.23
C LEU A 127 3.03 -29.26 -17.99
N GLU A 128 2.92 -28.45 -19.05
CA GLU A 128 3.03 -27.00 -18.97
C GLU A 128 1.96 -26.39 -18.06
N ALA A 129 0.72 -26.84 -18.18
CA ALA A 129 -0.36 -26.39 -17.32
C ALA A 129 -0.19 -26.82 -15.85
N LYS A 130 0.34 -28.04 -15.59
CA LYS A 130 0.71 -28.46 -14.23
C LYS A 130 1.82 -27.59 -13.65
N ASN A 131 2.86 -27.31 -14.43
CA ASN A 131 3.97 -26.46 -14.02
C ASN A 131 3.50 -25.03 -13.72
N LYS A 132 2.65 -24.45 -14.57
CA LYS A 132 2.05 -23.13 -14.36
C LYS A 132 1.24 -23.06 -13.06
N LYS A 133 0.43 -24.10 -12.81
CA LYS A 133 -0.35 -24.22 -11.56
C LYS A 133 0.55 -24.39 -10.33
N LEU A 134 1.59 -25.22 -10.42
CA LEU A 134 2.57 -25.40 -9.34
C LEU A 134 3.33 -24.09 -9.05
N PHE A 135 3.72 -23.35 -10.08
CA PHE A 135 4.37 -22.06 -9.93
C PHE A 135 3.45 -21.05 -9.24
N GLN A 136 2.18 -20.97 -9.65
CA GLN A 136 1.19 -20.11 -9.00
C GLN A 136 0.96 -20.51 -7.54
N CYS A 137 0.79 -21.81 -7.24
CA CYS A 137 0.66 -22.28 -5.87
C CYS A 137 1.90 -21.97 -5.03
N ARG A 138 3.10 -22.16 -5.59
CA ARG A 138 4.36 -21.84 -4.91
C ARG A 138 4.47 -20.35 -4.60
N LYS A 139 4.11 -19.49 -5.56
CA LYS A 139 4.09 -18.05 -5.37
C LYS A 139 3.13 -17.65 -4.23
N LEU A 140 1.90 -18.17 -4.24
CA LEU A 140 0.92 -17.92 -3.17
C LEU A 140 1.39 -18.41 -1.79
N LEU A 141 2.10 -19.54 -1.71
CA LEU A 141 2.66 -20.04 -0.45
C LEU A 141 3.78 -19.14 0.06
N ILE A 142 4.67 -18.68 -0.81
CA ILE A 142 5.77 -17.77 -0.46
C ILE A 142 5.21 -16.42 0.00
N ASP A 143 4.24 -15.86 -0.71
CA ASP A 143 3.63 -14.58 -0.37
C ASP A 143 2.93 -14.67 1.00
N ASN A 144 2.17 -15.75 1.28
CA ASN A 144 1.56 -15.99 2.59
C ASN A 144 2.60 -16.18 3.70
N GLU A 145 3.73 -16.84 3.44
CA GLU A 145 4.81 -17.01 4.42
C GLU A 145 5.43 -15.66 4.80
N ILE A 146 5.67 -14.80 3.81
CA ILE A 146 6.21 -13.44 4.02
C ILE A 146 5.23 -12.61 4.84
N ASP A 147 3.94 -12.62 4.53
CA ASP A 147 2.93 -11.87 5.28
C ASP A 147 2.85 -12.34 6.75
N ILE A 148 2.98 -13.64 7.00
CA ILE A 148 3.05 -14.20 8.36
C ILE A 148 4.31 -13.73 9.08
N LEU A 149 5.46 -13.73 8.41
CA LEU A 149 6.72 -13.27 8.97
C LEU A 149 6.67 -11.78 9.29
N GLU A 150 6.18 -10.94 8.37
CA GLU A 150 6.04 -9.49 8.58
C GLU A 150 5.07 -9.19 9.72
N GLY A 151 3.89 -9.80 9.74
CA GLY A 151 2.88 -9.59 10.77
C GLY A 151 3.37 -9.95 12.18
N ASN A 152 4.06 -11.08 12.33
CA ASN A 152 4.62 -11.48 13.62
C ASN A 152 5.86 -10.64 13.99
N SER A 153 6.66 -10.20 13.02
CA SER A 153 7.78 -9.29 13.26
C SER A 153 7.28 -7.92 13.78
N LEU A 154 6.20 -7.38 13.21
CA LEU A 154 5.55 -6.17 13.72
C LEU A 154 5.05 -6.35 15.15
N ARG A 155 4.40 -7.47 15.46
CA ARG A 155 3.95 -7.78 16.83
C ARG A 155 5.12 -7.82 17.82
N TYR A 156 6.27 -8.36 17.39
CA TYR A 156 7.49 -8.36 18.22
C TYR A 156 8.02 -6.94 18.43
N LEU A 157 8.12 -6.13 17.39
CA LEU A 157 8.56 -4.73 17.46
C LEU A 157 7.65 -3.89 18.36
N GLN A 158 6.34 -4.11 18.30
CA GLN A 158 5.34 -3.43 19.12
C GLN A 158 5.28 -3.94 20.58
N GLY A 159 6.07 -4.96 20.92
CA GLY A 159 6.07 -5.55 22.26
C GLY A 159 4.90 -6.48 22.57
N LEU A 160 4.11 -6.89 21.57
CA LEU A 160 2.96 -7.77 21.72
C LEU A 160 3.33 -9.26 21.79
N THR A 161 4.58 -9.62 21.51
CA THR A 161 5.14 -10.97 21.64
C THR A 161 6.62 -10.92 21.98
N GLU A 162 7.12 -11.93 22.67
CA GLU A 162 8.55 -12.10 22.96
C GLU A 162 9.30 -12.90 21.89
N ASN A 163 8.60 -13.47 20.93
CA ASN A 163 9.19 -14.35 19.92
C ASN A 163 9.87 -13.58 18.79
N LYS A 164 11.20 -13.44 18.89
CA LYS A 164 12.03 -12.77 17.88
C LYS A 164 12.32 -13.60 16.62
N LYS A 165 11.99 -14.92 16.62
CA LYS A 165 12.32 -15.81 15.51
C LYS A 165 11.78 -15.34 14.17
N TYR A 166 10.56 -14.80 14.16
CA TYR A 166 9.93 -14.29 12.93
C TYR A 166 10.72 -13.14 12.33
N LEU A 167 11.16 -12.18 13.16
CA LEU A 167 11.99 -11.06 12.71
C LEU A 167 13.34 -11.55 12.17
N THR A 168 14.00 -12.47 12.86
CA THR A 168 15.27 -13.07 12.41
C THR A 168 15.10 -13.75 11.06
N SER A 169 14.08 -14.62 10.91
CA SER A 169 13.79 -15.30 9.65
C SER A 169 13.45 -14.34 8.52
N LEU A 170 12.70 -13.27 8.80
CA LEU A 170 12.38 -12.24 7.80
C LEU A 170 13.65 -11.50 7.32
N ILE A 171 14.52 -11.13 8.25
CA ILE A 171 15.80 -10.47 7.95
C ILE A 171 16.65 -11.37 7.07
N GLU A 172 16.84 -12.64 7.46
CA GLU A 172 17.62 -13.62 6.72
C GLU A 172 17.07 -13.88 5.31
N GLN A 173 15.76 -13.97 5.19
CA GLN A 173 15.09 -14.16 3.89
C GLN A 173 15.26 -12.96 2.94
N ARG A 174 15.27 -11.74 3.49
CA ARG A 174 15.35 -10.51 2.70
C ARG A 174 16.79 -10.08 2.39
N THR A 175 17.72 -10.33 3.30
CA THR A 175 19.08 -9.76 3.25
C THR A 175 20.21 -10.80 3.35
N GLY A 176 19.88 -12.09 3.44
CA GLY A 176 20.83 -13.17 3.63
C GLY A 176 21.21 -13.40 5.08
N THR A 177 22.12 -14.33 5.31
CA THR A 177 22.53 -14.79 6.65
C THR A 177 22.98 -13.64 7.55
N LEU A 178 22.60 -13.68 8.81
CA LEU A 178 23.03 -12.72 9.81
C LEU A 178 24.44 -13.06 10.29
N GLU A 179 25.36 -12.13 10.14
CA GLU A 179 26.70 -12.20 10.70
C GLU A 179 26.74 -11.50 12.06
N GLY A 180 27.69 -11.88 12.92
CA GLY A 180 27.72 -11.44 14.32
C GLY A 180 27.93 -9.93 14.52
N ASP A 181 28.46 -9.24 13.53
CA ASP A 181 28.74 -7.81 13.49
C ASP A 181 27.70 -6.98 12.72
N THR A 182 26.61 -7.63 12.32
CA THR A 182 25.49 -6.95 11.63
C THR A 182 24.80 -5.97 12.57
N LEU A 183 24.73 -4.71 12.14
CA LEU A 183 24.05 -3.62 12.83
C LEU A 183 22.78 -3.19 12.10
N PHE A 184 21.86 -2.65 12.87
CA PHE A 184 20.58 -2.14 12.36
C PHE A 184 20.34 -0.72 12.83
N CYS A 185 19.75 0.10 11.94
CA CYS A 185 19.11 1.35 12.31
C CYS A 185 17.59 1.14 12.16
N VAL A 186 16.84 1.38 13.22
CA VAL A 186 15.39 1.31 13.18
C VAL A 186 14.85 2.65 12.73
N VAL A 187 14.04 2.63 11.68
CA VAL A 187 13.38 3.82 11.13
C VAL A 187 11.88 3.63 11.21
N TYR A 188 11.16 4.66 11.61
CA TYR A 188 9.71 4.71 11.54
C TYR A 188 9.29 5.88 10.67
N VAL A 189 8.55 5.60 9.62
CA VAL A 189 7.99 6.59 8.71
C VAL A 189 6.53 6.78 9.07
N GLN A 190 6.21 7.92 9.63
CA GLN A 190 4.85 8.31 10.00
C GLN A 190 4.23 9.15 8.90
N VAL A 191 3.05 8.74 8.44
CA VAL A 191 2.21 9.55 7.55
C VAL A 191 1.48 10.60 8.40
N LEU A 192 1.71 11.88 8.12
CA LEU A 192 1.06 13.01 8.79
C LEU A 192 -0.20 13.45 8.06
N LYS A 193 -0.06 13.71 6.75
CA LYS A 193 -1.17 14.11 5.88
C LYS A 193 -1.06 13.39 4.55
N THR A 194 -2.15 12.85 4.08
CA THR A 194 -2.22 12.20 2.76
C THR A 194 -3.49 12.61 2.03
N LYS A 195 -3.39 12.74 0.71
CA LYS A 195 -4.53 12.91 -0.18
C LYS A 195 -5.15 11.57 -0.57
N SER A 196 -4.45 10.47 -0.32
CA SER A 196 -4.85 9.12 -0.71
C SER A 196 -5.35 8.33 0.49
N VAL A 197 -6.49 7.65 0.32
CA VAL A 197 -7.01 6.69 1.31
C VAL A 197 -6.63 5.29 0.86
N TRP A 198 -5.68 4.68 1.56
CA TRP A 198 -5.20 3.33 1.28
C TRP A 198 -6.20 2.27 1.76
N LYS A 199 -6.38 1.22 0.98
CA LYS A 199 -7.20 0.04 1.32
C LYS A 199 -6.31 -1.19 1.45
N GLU A 200 -6.83 -2.25 2.05
CA GLU A 200 -6.11 -3.51 2.22
C GLU A 200 -5.50 -4.05 0.90
N LYS A 201 -6.24 -3.93 -0.19
CA LYS A 201 -5.79 -4.33 -1.54
C LYS A 201 -4.63 -3.50 -2.10
N ASP A 202 -4.35 -2.35 -1.53
CA ASP A 202 -3.34 -1.41 -2.02
C ASP A 202 -1.99 -1.61 -1.29
N LYS A 203 -1.89 -2.57 -0.37
CA LYS A 203 -0.67 -2.84 0.43
C LYS A 203 0.56 -3.13 -0.43
N ASP A 204 0.40 -3.94 -1.47
CA ASP A 204 1.51 -4.30 -2.34
C ASP A 204 2.01 -3.10 -3.14
N ILE A 205 1.10 -2.27 -3.64
CA ILE A 205 1.42 -1.02 -4.33
C ILE A 205 2.16 -0.07 -3.37
N LEU A 206 1.68 0.06 -2.15
CA LEU A 206 2.32 0.90 -1.14
C LEU A 206 3.73 0.39 -0.80
N ARG A 207 3.89 -0.93 -0.66
CA ARG A 207 5.19 -1.58 -0.44
C ARG A 207 6.17 -1.29 -1.58
N GLU A 208 5.73 -1.43 -2.84
CA GLU A 208 6.54 -1.14 -4.02
C GLU A 208 6.94 0.33 -4.11
N ILE A 209 6.04 1.27 -3.79
CA ILE A 209 6.36 2.70 -3.75
C ILE A 209 7.49 2.96 -2.73
N TYR A 210 7.39 2.38 -1.54
CA TYR A 210 8.43 2.53 -0.52
C TYR A 210 9.76 1.93 -0.99
N TYR A 211 9.77 0.71 -1.54
CA TYR A 211 11.00 0.07 -2.02
C TYR A 211 11.66 0.86 -3.14
N ASN A 212 10.90 1.26 -4.16
CA ASN A 212 11.44 1.98 -5.31
C ASN A 212 12.08 3.32 -4.89
N ILE A 213 11.42 4.07 -4.00
CA ILE A 213 11.96 5.35 -3.54
C ILE A 213 13.16 5.14 -2.60
N PHE A 214 13.15 4.12 -1.73
CA PHE A 214 14.31 3.78 -0.91
C PHE A 214 15.49 3.33 -1.76
N GLU A 215 15.28 2.52 -2.79
CA GLU A 215 16.32 2.07 -3.72
C GLU A 215 16.91 3.25 -4.49
N GLU A 216 16.08 4.18 -4.98
CA GLU A 216 16.55 5.39 -5.66
C GLU A 216 17.41 6.27 -4.74
N VAL A 217 17.01 6.43 -3.48
CA VAL A 217 17.68 7.35 -2.55
C VAL A 217 18.88 6.71 -1.86
N MET A 218 18.82 5.41 -1.54
CA MET A 218 19.84 4.71 -0.72
C MET A 218 20.66 3.68 -1.51
N GLY A 219 20.36 3.47 -2.80
CA GLY A 219 21.05 2.46 -3.61
C GLY A 219 22.55 2.65 -3.71
N GLU A 220 23.02 3.89 -3.67
CA GLU A 220 24.47 4.22 -3.64
C GLU A 220 25.19 3.73 -2.37
N LEU A 221 24.44 3.47 -1.29
CA LEU A 221 25.00 3.00 -0.02
C LEU A 221 24.99 1.46 0.10
N ASP A 222 24.50 0.74 -0.91
CA ASP A 222 24.27 -0.71 -0.89
C ASP A 222 23.47 -1.17 0.36
N ILE A 223 22.49 -0.36 0.74
CA ILE A 223 21.59 -0.64 1.88
C ILE A 223 20.27 -1.13 1.34
N ARG A 224 19.89 -2.36 1.74
CA ARG A 224 18.58 -2.93 1.43
C ARG A 224 17.62 -2.75 2.61
N PRO A 225 16.57 -1.93 2.48
CA PRO A 225 15.61 -1.73 3.53
C PRO A 225 14.71 -2.96 3.72
N ILE A 226 14.38 -3.29 4.95
CA ILE A 226 13.32 -4.26 5.29
C ILE A 226 12.11 -3.45 5.74
N ILE A 227 11.08 -3.40 4.90
CA ILE A 227 9.89 -2.57 5.10
C ILE A 227 8.78 -3.42 5.70
N LEU A 228 8.23 -2.95 6.80
CA LEU A 228 7.16 -3.58 7.56
C LEU A 228 5.95 -2.63 7.61
N LEU A 229 4.94 -2.91 6.81
CA LEU A 229 3.72 -2.11 6.77
C LEU A 229 2.88 -2.31 8.03
N ARG A 230 2.38 -1.23 8.61
CA ARG A 230 1.43 -1.31 9.73
C ARG A 230 0.06 -1.82 9.26
N SER A 231 -0.59 -2.56 10.15
CA SER A 231 -1.93 -3.13 9.89
C SER A 231 -3.06 -2.10 9.95
N ASP A 232 -2.80 -0.88 10.45
CA ASP A 232 -3.81 0.17 10.63
C ASP A 232 -4.14 0.96 9.35
N LEU A 233 -3.57 0.57 8.20
CA LEU A 233 -3.77 1.20 6.90
C LEU A 233 -3.44 2.71 6.87
N SER A 234 -2.72 3.21 7.88
CA SER A 234 -2.27 4.61 7.91
C SER A 234 -1.27 4.94 6.81
N GLY A 235 -0.69 3.92 6.18
CA GLY A 235 0.45 4.03 5.27
C GLY A 235 1.78 4.23 5.99
N SER A 236 1.80 4.28 7.33
CA SER A 236 3.02 4.37 8.12
C SER A 236 3.74 3.03 8.17
N VAL A 237 5.08 3.05 8.17
CA VAL A 237 5.90 1.83 8.08
C VAL A 237 7.04 1.83 9.08
N PHE A 238 7.45 0.64 9.52
CA PHE A 238 8.77 0.43 10.10
C PHE A 238 9.73 0.02 8.99
N VAL A 239 10.94 0.53 9.05
CA VAL A 239 12.02 0.17 8.15
C VAL A 239 13.24 -0.20 8.99
N LEU A 240 13.80 -1.37 8.72
CA LEU A 240 15.07 -1.77 9.28
C LEU A 240 16.14 -1.59 8.21
N LEU A 241 17.07 -0.70 8.43
CA LEU A 241 18.25 -0.53 7.60
C LEU A 241 19.36 -1.40 8.16
N ARG A 242 19.84 -2.35 7.35
CA ARG A 242 20.93 -3.27 7.72
C ARG A 242 22.26 -2.70 7.32
N PHE A 243 23.24 -2.76 8.22
CA PHE A 243 24.61 -2.29 8.00
C PHE A 243 25.60 -3.40 8.36
N CYS A 244 26.73 -3.42 7.62
CA CYS A 244 27.94 -4.14 7.94
C CYS A 244 29.06 -3.09 8.15
N GLU A 245 30.25 -3.49 8.56
CA GLU A 245 31.35 -2.56 8.77
C GLU A 245 31.68 -1.74 7.49
N ASP A 246 31.61 -2.37 6.32
CA ASP A 246 31.96 -1.76 5.04
C ASP A 246 30.99 -0.66 4.58
N ASN A 247 29.70 -0.78 4.91
CA ASN A 247 28.67 0.17 4.46
C ASN A 247 28.11 1.07 5.57
N LYS A 248 28.65 0.96 6.79
CA LYS A 248 28.29 1.82 7.92
C LYS A 248 28.68 3.28 7.62
N ARG A 249 27.76 4.20 7.85
CA ARG A 249 27.95 5.64 7.67
C ARG A 249 27.70 6.38 8.97
N GLU A 250 28.15 7.63 9.06
CA GLU A 250 27.80 8.49 10.19
C GLU A 250 26.29 8.79 10.20
N LEU A 251 25.70 8.86 11.38
CA LEU A 251 24.25 9.10 11.55
C LEU A 251 23.72 10.36 10.84
N PRO A 252 24.45 11.51 10.80
CA PRO A 252 24.03 12.68 10.03
C PRO A 252 23.87 12.39 8.53
N VAL A 253 24.73 11.55 7.95
CA VAL A 253 24.63 11.14 6.53
C VAL A 253 23.35 10.35 6.31
N ILE A 254 22.99 9.43 7.22
CA ILE A 254 21.72 8.69 7.16
C ILE A 254 20.52 9.66 7.26
N ALA A 255 20.63 10.69 8.11
CA ALA A 255 19.57 11.70 8.22
C ALA A 255 19.33 12.45 6.90
N ASP A 256 20.40 12.80 6.16
CA ASP A 256 20.31 13.47 4.86
C ASP A 256 19.59 12.57 3.83
N TYR A 257 19.96 11.29 3.76
CA TYR A 257 19.29 10.32 2.90
C TYR A 257 17.80 10.14 3.27
N LEU A 258 17.48 10.03 4.55
CA LEU A 258 16.09 9.96 5.02
C LEU A 258 15.31 11.24 4.70
N ASN A 259 15.94 12.41 4.76
CA ASN A 259 15.30 13.65 4.35
C ASN A 259 15.07 13.71 2.84
N ASN A 260 16.03 13.26 2.02
CA ASN A 260 15.84 13.12 0.57
C ASN A 260 14.70 12.18 0.25
N PHE A 261 14.61 11.02 0.93
CA PHE A 261 13.50 10.10 0.82
C PHE A 261 12.16 10.82 1.13
N ARG A 262 12.07 11.55 2.24
CA ARG A 262 10.87 12.31 2.64
C ARG A 262 10.42 13.28 1.55
N VAL A 263 11.38 14.05 1.00
CA VAL A 263 11.10 15.05 -0.05
C VAL A 263 10.61 14.37 -1.33
N LEU A 264 11.29 13.30 -1.77
CA LEU A 264 10.93 12.58 -2.98
C LEU A 264 9.57 11.88 -2.83
N TYR A 265 9.33 11.23 -1.70
CA TYR A 265 8.05 10.57 -1.41
C TYR A 265 6.89 11.58 -1.43
N ASN A 266 7.06 12.75 -0.80
CA ASN A 266 6.06 13.83 -0.85
C ASN A 266 5.81 14.31 -2.29
N LYS A 267 6.87 14.48 -3.10
CA LYS A 267 6.76 14.90 -4.50
C LYS A 267 5.98 13.89 -5.34
N VAL A 268 6.19 12.59 -5.12
CA VAL A 268 5.54 11.51 -5.88
C VAL A 268 4.10 11.28 -5.44
N THR A 269 3.84 11.27 -4.12
CA THR A 269 2.54 10.84 -3.56
C THR A 269 1.68 11.98 -3.04
N GLY A 270 2.23 13.18 -2.88
CA GLY A 270 1.56 14.31 -2.20
C GLY A 270 1.35 14.08 -0.70
N THR A 271 2.08 13.14 -0.10
CA THR A 271 1.95 12.74 1.30
C THR A 271 3.04 13.38 2.14
N GLU A 272 2.66 13.98 3.26
CA GLU A 272 3.60 14.55 4.23
C GLU A 272 4.02 13.51 5.26
N LEU A 273 5.34 13.40 5.49
CA LEU A 273 5.94 12.41 6.36
C LEU A 273 6.74 13.04 7.50
N ALA A 274 6.66 12.43 8.68
CA ALA A 274 7.68 12.55 9.73
C ALA A 274 8.47 11.24 9.80
N ILE A 275 9.79 11.32 9.88
CA ILE A 275 10.66 10.16 9.91
C ILE A 275 11.46 10.18 11.20
N TYR A 276 11.40 9.08 11.94
CA TYR A 276 12.14 8.88 13.18
C TYR A 276 13.17 7.78 12.96
N TYR A 277 14.42 7.97 13.41
CA TYR A 277 15.46 6.96 13.28
C TYR A 277 16.33 6.88 14.53
N THR A 278 16.88 5.69 14.79
CA THR A 278 17.67 5.39 15.98
C THR A 278 19.18 5.39 15.69
N SER A 279 19.97 5.29 16.75
CA SER A 279 21.38 4.86 16.64
C SER A 279 21.46 3.43 16.13
N TYR A 280 22.67 3.02 15.74
CA TYR A 280 22.97 1.64 15.39
C TYR A 280 22.82 0.72 16.58
N CYS A 281 22.24 -0.44 16.37
CA CYS A 281 22.06 -1.46 17.38
C CYS A 281 22.18 -2.86 16.79
N ASP A 282 22.49 -3.85 17.61
CA ASP A 282 22.38 -5.25 17.25
C ASP A 282 20.91 -5.73 17.25
N ILE A 283 20.68 -6.92 16.71
CA ILE A 283 19.34 -7.50 16.59
C ILE A 283 18.62 -7.70 17.94
N SER A 284 19.37 -7.83 19.05
CA SER A 284 18.78 -8.03 20.39
C SER A 284 18.20 -6.72 20.94
N MET A 285 18.74 -5.59 20.51
CA MET A 285 18.34 -4.24 20.95
C MET A 285 17.25 -3.61 20.08
N ILE A 286 16.96 -4.15 18.89
CA ILE A 286 15.97 -3.58 17.95
C ILE A 286 14.62 -3.28 18.65
N ARG A 287 14.13 -4.21 19.49
CA ARG A 287 12.85 -4.02 20.20
C ARG A 287 12.90 -2.87 21.19
N GLY A 288 14.00 -2.74 21.94
CA GLY A 288 14.22 -1.63 22.86
C GLY A 288 14.26 -0.29 22.14
N GLN A 289 15.01 -0.23 21.04
CA GLN A 289 15.09 0.96 20.19
C GLN A 289 13.73 1.31 19.58
N THR A 290 12.96 0.32 19.11
CA THR A 290 11.61 0.53 18.59
C THR A 290 10.68 1.12 19.66
N LYS A 291 10.76 0.65 20.91
CA LYS A 291 9.97 1.17 22.03
C LYS A 291 10.30 2.64 22.31
N ASN A 292 11.59 2.99 22.35
CA ASN A 292 12.03 4.38 22.56
C ASN A 292 11.58 5.28 21.40
N LEU A 293 11.68 4.77 20.17
CA LEU A 293 11.24 5.48 18.96
C LEU A 293 9.72 5.74 18.99
N LEU A 294 8.90 4.74 19.31
CA LEU A 294 7.45 4.91 19.42
C LEU A 294 7.05 5.87 20.55
N LYS A 295 7.81 5.94 21.65
CA LYS A 295 7.63 6.93 22.71
C LYS A 295 7.85 8.35 22.16
N GLU A 296 8.93 8.61 21.42
CA GLU A 296 9.20 9.91 20.78
C GLU A 296 8.11 10.28 19.76
N VAL A 297 7.64 9.31 18.97
CA VAL A 297 6.50 9.51 18.04
C VAL A 297 5.24 9.92 18.78
N TYR A 298 4.95 9.28 19.91
CA TYR A 298 3.79 9.58 20.75
C TYR A 298 3.90 10.95 21.44
N GLU A 299 5.11 11.35 21.81
CA GLU A 299 5.38 12.63 22.46
C GLU A 299 5.45 13.81 21.48
N ASN A 300 5.64 13.55 20.19
CA ASN A 300 5.67 14.60 19.16
C ASN A 300 4.25 15.06 18.79
N VAL A 301 3.82 16.16 19.37
CA VAL A 301 2.51 16.78 19.11
C VAL A 301 2.57 17.91 18.07
N THR A 302 3.74 18.19 17.51
CA THR A 302 3.91 19.28 16.53
C THR A 302 3.61 18.84 15.11
N HIS A 303 3.64 17.52 14.83
CA HIS A 303 3.37 16.89 13.54
C HIS A 303 4.03 17.59 12.35
N VAL A 304 5.23 18.13 12.57
CA VAL A 304 6.00 18.77 11.51
C VAL A 304 6.71 17.72 10.68
N GLY A 305 6.55 17.78 9.36
CA GLY A 305 7.26 16.90 8.43
C GLY A 305 8.76 17.12 8.48
N SER A 306 9.49 16.31 9.25
CA SER A 306 10.93 16.40 9.44
C SER A 306 11.54 15.02 9.72
N VAL A 307 12.86 14.97 9.83
CA VAL A 307 13.61 13.78 10.25
C VAL A 307 14.11 13.99 11.68
N PHE A 308 13.77 13.04 12.56
CA PHE A 308 14.04 13.10 13.98
C PHE A 308 14.98 11.97 14.41
N PHE A 309 16.09 12.33 15.04
CA PHE A 309 16.98 11.36 15.66
C PHE A 309 16.48 11.01 17.06
N VAL A 310 16.32 9.72 17.31
CA VAL A 310 15.93 9.16 18.61
C VAL A 310 17.17 8.52 19.25
N GLY A 311 17.86 9.28 20.08
CA GLY A 311 19.01 8.80 20.88
C GLY A 311 18.58 8.46 22.30
N ASP A 312 19.52 7.88 23.08
CA ASP A 312 19.33 7.65 24.50
C ASP A 312 19.31 9.02 25.23
N LYS A 313 18.17 9.66 25.24
CA LYS A 313 17.93 10.81 26.10
C LYS A 313 17.61 10.27 27.50
N GLY A 314 18.45 10.58 28.47
CA GLY A 314 18.08 10.44 29.87
C GLY A 314 16.73 11.14 30.12
N GLU A 315 15.90 10.61 31.01
CA GLU A 315 14.60 11.18 31.35
C GLU A 315 14.75 12.66 31.73
N LYS A 316 14.46 13.55 30.78
CA LYS A 316 14.28 14.97 31.09
C LYS A 316 12.86 15.13 31.60
N VAL A 317 12.69 15.17 32.91
CA VAL A 317 11.46 15.72 33.51
C VAL A 317 11.57 17.25 33.34
N ALA A 318 11.06 17.75 32.25
CA ALA A 318 10.94 19.18 32.06
C ALA A 318 9.84 19.71 33.01
N GLU A 319 10.23 20.53 33.97
CA GLU A 319 9.30 21.28 34.78
C GLU A 319 8.83 22.51 33.98
N TYR A 320 7.61 22.42 33.43
CA TYR A 320 7.00 23.54 32.71
C TYR A 320 6.28 24.45 33.70
N SER A 321 6.69 25.73 33.79
CA SER A 321 5.99 26.75 34.56
C SER A 321 5.35 27.78 33.62
N PHE A 322 4.02 27.87 33.68
CA PHE A 322 3.23 28.81 32.89
C PHE A 322 2.76 30.04 33.73
N ASP A 323 3.19 30.18 34.97
CA ASP A 323 2.54 31.05 35.97
C ASP A 323 2.49 32.51 35.54
N ILE A 324 3.57 33.05 35.00
CA ILE A 324 3.62 34.46 34.58
C ILE A 324 2.66 34.71 33.41
N GLN A 325 2.74 33.85 32.39
CA GLN A 325 1.93 33.97 31.19
C GLN A 325 0.45 33.70 31.48
N PHE A 326 0.17 32.72 32.34
CA PHE A 326 -1.18 32.37 32.74
C PHE A 326 -1.92 33.52 33.48
N ASN A 327 -1.23 34.27 34.34
CA ASN A 327 -1.81 35.45 34.99
C ASN A 327 -2.20 36.54 33.98
N SER A 328 -1.37 36.77 32.96
CA SER A 328 -1.69 37.69 31.86
C SER A 328 -2.92 37.23 31.08
N TRP A 329 -2.99 35.94 30.71
CA TRP A 329 -4.13 35.37 30.01
C TRP A 329 -5.43 35.44 30.82
N ARG A 330 -5.37 35.15 32.13
CA ARG A 330 -6.52 35.29 33.05
C ARG A 330 -7.06 36.71 33.06
N MET A 331 -6.18 37.73 33.06
CA MET A 331 -6.60 39.13 33.00
C MET A 331 -7.31 39.48 31.69
N LEU A 332 -6.82 38.96 30.56
CA LEU A 332 -7.45 39.17 29.26
C LEU A 332 -8.85 38.54 29.20
N VAL A 333 -8.97 37.27 29.65
CA VAL A 333 -10.26 36.55 29.65
C VAL A 333 -11.27 37.23 30.58
N ASN A 334 -10.86 37.68 31.79
CA ASN A 334 -11.74 38.34 32.72
C ASN A 334 -12.20 39.74 32.25
N ARG A 335 -11.48 40.37 31.31
CA ARG A 335 -11.83 41.65 30.67
C ARG A 335 -12.52 41.50 29.31
N ASP A 336 -12.99 40.32 28.99
CA ASP A 336 -13.65 39.95 27.71
C ASP A 336 -12.80 40.20 26.45
N ARG A 337 -11.47 40.32 26.64
CA ARG A 337 -10.50 40.49 25.53
C ARG A 337 -10.10 39.14 24.95
N LEU A 338 -11.09 38.33 24.52
CA LEU A 338 -10.90 36.94 24.12
C LEU A 338 -10.02 36.81 22.87
N GLU A 339 -10.07 37.77 21.95
CA GLU A 339 -9.26 37.75 20.74
C GLU A 339 -7.76 37.99 21.04
N GLU A 340 -7.46 38.93 21.94
CA GLU A 340 -6.10 39.18 22.35
C GLU A 340 -5.54 38.04 23.20
N PHE A 341 -6.39 37.41 24.01
CA PHE A 341 -6.03 36.16 24.69
C PHE A 341 -5.63 35.07 23.67
N ARG A 342 -6.45 34.84 22.64
CA ARG A 342 -6.19 33.85 21.58
C ARG A 342 -4.85 34.14 20.90
N GLN A 343 -4.61 35.38 20.47
CA GLN A 343 -3.38 35.78 19.80
C GLN A 343 -2.15 35.57 20.69
N SER A 344 -2.24 35.98 21.96
CA SER A 344 -1.15 35.82 22.93
C SER A 344 -0.84 34.35 23.22
N LEU A 345 -1.87 33.49 23.33
CA LEU A 345 -1.72 32.05 23.55
C LEU A 345 -1.05 31.37 22.35
N PHE A 346 -1.48 31.71 21.14
CA PHE A 346 -0.91 31.10 19.93
C PHE A 346 0.52 31.56 19.68
N ALA A 347 0.82 32.85 19.87
CA ALA A 347 2.19 33.37 19.81
C ALA A 347 3.12 32.66 20.81
N TYR A 348 2.63 32.41 22.01
CA TYR A 348 3.38 31.68 23.03
C TYR A 348 3.65 30.22 22.58
N LEU A 349 2.63 29.53 22.10
CA LEU A 349 2.76 28.14 21.62
C LEU A 349 3.72 28.07 20.43
N ASP A 350 3.58 28.97 19.45
CA ASP A 350 4.44 29.00 18.26
C ASP A 350 5.91 29.27 18.62
N TYR A 351 6.16 30.13 19.60
CA TYR A 351 7.51 30.36 20.11
C TYR A 351 8.14 29.07 20.67
N HIS A 352 7.37 28.30 21.44
CA HIS A 352 7.84 27.04 22.00
C HIS A 352 7.99 25.93 20.96
N VAL A 353 7.10 25.89 19.96
CA VAL A 353 7.23 24.98 18.80
C VAL A 353 8.53 25.27 18.03
N MET A 354 8.85 26.54 17.79
CA MET A 354 10.12 26.94 17.14
C MET A 354 11.36 26.55 17.96
N LYS A 355 11.27 26.58 19.27
CA LYS A 355 12.33 26.13 20.19
C LYS A 355 12.46 24.61 20.29
N LYS A 356 11.52 23.86 19.72
CA LYS A 356 11.45 22.39 19.81
C LYS A 356 11.35 21.86 21.26
N ASP A 357 10.71 22.62 22.14
CA ASP A 357 10.50 22.25 23.55
C ASP A 357 9.05 21.91 23.88
N VAL A 358 8.18 21.77 22.86
CA VAL A 358 6.80 21.32 22.98
C VAL A 358 6.74 19.81 22.79
N ASP A 359 6.42 19.12 23.87
CA ASP A 359 6.05 17.72 23.89
C ASP A 359 4.57 17.53 24.31
N ARG A 360 4.10 16.30 24.35
CA ARG A 360 2.74 15.97 24.76
C ARG A 360 2.43 16.43 26.19
N ASN A 361 3.38 16.30 27.11
CA ASN A 361 3.21 16.74 28.49
C ASN A 361 3.07 18.28 28.61
N PHE A 362 3.88 19.02 27.82
CA PHE A 362 3.74 20.46 27.72
C PHE A 362 2.33 20.84 27.26
N LEU A 363 1.89 20.26 26.12
CA LEU A 363 0.61 20.62 25.53
C LEU A 363 -0.57 20.19 26.42
N MET A 364 -0.49 19.04 27.08
CA MET A 364 -1.48 18.53 28.00
C MET A 364 -1.60 19.46 29.24
N LYS A 365 -0.49 19.90 29.84
CA LYS A 365 -0.50 20.84 30.98
C LYS A 365 -1.03 22.20 30.55
N LEU A 366 -0.60 22.71 29.40
CA LEU A 366 -1.12 23.97 28.85
C LEU A 366 -2.63 23.87 28.59
N HIS A 367 -3.07 22.80 27.90
CA HIS A 367 -4.48 22.56 27.63
C HIS A 367 -5.32 22.52 28.91
N SER A 368 -4.86 21.79 29.93
CA SER A 368 -5.57 21.70 31.21
C SER A 368 -5.79 23.07 31.84
N ARG A 369 -4.73 23.91 31.87
CA ARG A 369 -4.82 25.28 32.45
C ARG A 369 -5.71 26.19 31.62
N ILE A 370 -5.65 26.13 30.31
CA ILE A 370 -6.48 26.93 29.41
C ILE A 370 -7.93 26.48 29.47
N SER A 371 -8.19 25.18 29.52
CA SER A 371 -9.55 24.64 29.70
C SER A 371 -10.19 25.09 31.00
N GLU A 372 -9.45 25.06 32.10
CA GLU A 372 -9.92 25.59 33.40
C GLU A 372 -10.32 27.07 33.28
N LEU A 373 -9.49 27.89 32.65
CA LEU A 373 -9.74 29.32 32.45
C LEU A 373 -11.00 29.57 31.59
N ILE A 374 -11.14 28.84 30.49
CA ILE A 374 -12.28 28.96 29.57
C ILE A 374 -13.58 28.49 30.24
N LEU A 375 -13.57 27.32 30.87
CA LEU A 375 -14.76 26.76 31.52
C LEU A 375 -15.22 27.59 32.69
N ARG A 376 -14.28 28.22 33.41
CA ARG A 376 -14.61 29.19 34.47
C ARG A 376 -15.34 30.41 33.88
N LYS A 377 -14.84 31.00 32.78
CA LYS A 377 -15.51 32.10 32.10
C LYS A 377 -16.92 31.73 31.65
N VAL A 378 -17.08 30.55 31.06
CA VAL A 378 -18.38 29.97 30.63
C VAL A 378 -19.36 29.92 31.81
N ALA A 379 -18.89 29.46 32.97
CA ALA A 379 -19.72 29.40 34.20
C ALA A 379 -20.09 30.78 34.73
N GLU A 380 -19.15 31.74 34.74
CA GLU A 380 -19.38 33.14 35.18
C GLU A 380 -20.44 33.84 34.31
N GLU A 381 -20.41 33.59 32.96
CA GLU A 381 -21.39 34.12 32.00
C GLU A 381 -22.69 33.29 31.92
N LYS A 382 -22.84 32.27 32.78
CA LYS A 382 -24.02 31.37 32.81
C LYS A 382 -24.34 30.72 31.46
N ILE A 383 -23.35 30.54 30.61
CA ILE A 383 -23.50 29.88 29.32
C ILE A 383 -23.56 28.37 29.56
N SER A 384 -24.53 27.68 28.92
CA SER A 384 -24.58 26.21 28.97
C SER A 384 -23.47 25.59 28.15
N THR A 385 -22.80 24.57 28.69
CA THR A 385 -21.81 23.78 27.93
C THR A 385 -22.40 23.15 26.68
N ASN A 386 -23.70 22.81 26.70
CA ASN A 386 -24.42 22.29 25.53
C ASN A 386 -24.60 23.34 24.42
N ASP A 387 -24.54 24.63 24.73
CA ASP A 387 -24.61 25.69 23.73
C ASP A 387 -23.24 25.91 23.04
N ILE A 388 -22.14 25.49 23.69
CA ILE A 388 -20.78 25.57 23.15
C ILE A 388 -20.45 24.34 22.32
N PHE A 389 -20.81 23.15 22.80
CA PHE A 389 -20.48 21.86 22.19
C PHE A 389 -21.72 21.26 21.51
N ASP A 390 -21.58 20.80 20.26
CA ASP A 390 -22.65 20.22 19.46
C ASP A 390 -22.18 18.90 18.77
N GLN A 391 -22.99 18.34 17.86
CA GLN A 391 -22.64 17.09 17.17
C GLN A 391 -21.40 17.20 16.26
N ASN A 392 -21.12 18.39 15.72
CA ASN A 392 -19.95 18.63 14.86
C ASN A 392 -18.70 19.00 15.66
N TYR A 393 -18.87 19.25 16.95
CA TYR A 393 -17.86 19.77 17.83
C TYR A 393 -18.13 19.34 19.27
N SER A 394 -17.63 18.16 19.63
CA SER A 394 -17.92 17.57 20.93
C SER A 394 -17.03 18.09 22.04
N TYR A 395 -17.54 18.04 23.28
CA TYR A 395 -16.73 18.30 24.50
C TYR A 395 -15.54 17.31 24.56
N TYR A 396 -15.70 16.09 24.10
CA TYR A 396 -14.64 15.09 24.03
C TYR A 396 -13.50 15.55 23.10
N ASP A 397 -13.80 16.05 21.89
CA ASP A 397 -12.80 16.56 20.96
C ASP A 397 -12.00 17.72 21.54
N PHE A 398 -12.67 18.61 22.27
CA PHE A 398 -12.02 19.70 22.99
C PHE A 398 -11.08 19.16 24.07
N MET A 399 -11.54 18.27 24.93
CA MET A 399 -10.76 17.73 26.05
C MET A 399 -9.53 16.93 25.61
N TYR A 400 -9.54 16.35 24.40
CA TYR A 400 -8.43 15.57 23.85
C TYR A 400 -7.70 16.29 22.69
N SER A 401 -7.84 17.61 22.57
CA SER A 401 -7.16 18.38 21.52
C SER A 401 -5.66 18.59 21.75
N PHE A 402 -5.12 18.14 22.88
CA PHE A 402 -3.69 18.24 23.22
C PHE A 402 -2.79 17.21 22.52
N ASP A 403 -3.33 16.43 21.59
CA ASP A 403 -2.56 15.45 20.79
C ASP A 403 -1.85 16.09 19.60
N ASP A 404 -2.27 17.31 19.22
CA ASP A 404 -1.78 18.01 18.04
C ASP A 404 -1.89 19.53 18.28
N THR A 405 -0.81 20.27 18.03
CA THR A 405 -0.77 21.73 18.26
C THR A 405 -1.74 22.50 17.38
N GLU A 406 -1.94 22.09 16.13
CA GLU A 406 -2.88 22.75 15.22
C GLU A 406 -4.33 22.44 15.59
N LYS A 407 -4.60 21.17 15.96
CA LYS A 407 -5.91 20.77 16.49
C LYS A 407 -6.25 21.53 17.76
N PHE A 408 -5.26 21.71 18.67
CA PHE A 408 -5.42 22.52 19.87
C PHE A 408 -5.81 23.96 19.53
N LYS A 409 -5.07 24.63 18.63
CA LYS A 409 -5.37 26.01 18.19
C LYS A 409 -6.77 26.11 17.55
N GLU A 410 -7.11 25.15 16.68
CA GLU A 410 -8.43 25.11 16.04
C GLU A 410 -9.56 25.01 17.08
N MET A 411 -9.40 24.08 18.04
CA MET A 411 -10.39 23.84 19.08
C MET A 411 -10.57 25.04 20.01
N ILE A 412 -9.48 25.64 20.46
CA ILE A 412 -9.53 26.87 21.25
C ILE A 412 -10.21 28.00 20.46
N SER A 413 -9.88 28.19 19.19
CA SER A 413 -10.51 29.22 18.34
C SER A 413 -12.02 29.03 18.24
N LYS A 414 -12.49 27.81 18.00
CA LYS A 414 -13.92 27.50 17.90
C LYS A 414 -14.67 27.77 19.21
N VAL A 415 -14.08 27.35 20.33
CA VAL A 415 -14.70 27.60 21.66
C VAL A 415 -14.79 29.10 21.96
N LEU A 416 -13.72 29.85 21.77
CA LEU A 416 -13.69 31.29 22.04
C LEU A 416 -14.65 32.06 21.10
N GLU A 417 -14.75 31.67 19.84
CA GLU A 417 -15.71 32.28 18.91
C GLU A 417 -17.16 32.03 19.35
N LYS A 418 -17.46 30.80 19.78
CA LYS A 418 -18.80 30.45 20.26
C LYS A 418 -19.17 31.21 21.52
N ILE A 419 -18.24 31.30 22.49
CA ILE A 419 -18.44 32.11 23.72
C ILE A 419 -18.72 33.55 23.34
N ARG A 420 -17.91 34.17 22.47
CA ARG A 420 -18.11 35.56 22.03
C ARG A 420 -19.47 35.80 21.40
N ARG A 421 -19.94 34.85 20.56
CA ARG A 421 -21.29 34.93 19.94
C ARG A 421 -22.41 34.84 20.98
N LEU A 422 -22.24 34.00 22.00
CA LEU A 422 -23.25 33.83 23.06
C LEU A 422 -23.29 35.04 24.00
N MET A 423 -22.14 35.61 24.37
CA MET A 423 -22.06 36.84 25.12
C MET A 423 -22.69 38.04 24.38
N GLY A 424 -22.40 38.18 23.08
CA GLY A 424 -22.99 39.26 22.25
C GLY A 424 -24.51 39.11 22.03
N ARG A 425 -25.10 37.94 22.25
CA ARG A 425 -26.56 37.76 22.24
C ARG A 425 -27.24 38.32 23.50
N GLU A 426 -26.55 38.43 24.63
CA GLU A 426 -27.10 39.03 25.85
C GLU A 426 -27.09 40.55 25.82
N GLU A 427 -26.26 41.20 24.98
CA GLU A 427 -26.29 42.66 24.75
C GLU A 427 -27.42 43.09 23.78
N GLN A 428 -28.08 42.15 23.06
CA GLN A 428 -29.29 42.50 22.32
C GLN A 428 -30.43 42.80 23.26
N ASN A 429 -30.88 44.07 23.23
CA ASN A 429 -31.97 44.66 23.96
C ASN A 429 -33.15 43.66 24.11
N PRO A 430 -33.73 43.43 25.30
CA PRO A 430 -34.88 42.56 25.52
C PRO A 430 -36.03 42.79 24.55
N VAL A 431 -36.19 44.04 24.03
CA VAL A 431 -37.16 44.41 23.00
C VAL A 431 -36.87 43.76 21.66
N GLU A 432 -35.60 43.63 21.24
CA GLU A 432 -35.24 42.97 19.98
C GLU A 432 -35.41 41.45 20.07
N ARG A 433 -35.21 40.84 21.24
CA ARG A 433 -35.54 39.40 21.47
C ARG A 433 -37.04 39.13 21.34
N VAL A 434 -37.86 39.98 21.86
CA VAL A 434 -39.31 39.88 21.76
C VAL A 434 -39.74 40.10 20.31
N VAL A 435 -39.16 41.07 19.62
CA VAL A 435 -39.45 41.36 18.20
C VAL A 435 -39.01 40.23 17.27
N SER A 436 -37.84 39.61 17.48
CA SER A 436 -37.41 38.44 16.66
C SER A 436 -38.26 37.20 16.95
N TYR A 437 -38.58 36.93 18.22
CA TYR A 437 -39.50 35.88 18.62
C TYR A 437 -40.89 36.05 18.00
N ILE A 438 -41.42 37.27 18.03
CA ILE A 438 -42.70 37.62 17.42
C ILE A 438 -42.64 37.43 15.88
N ARG A 439 -41.57 37.86 15.21
CA ARG A 439 -41.41 37.64 13.76
C ARG A 439 -41.32 36.14 13.37
N GLU A 440 -40.60 35.35 14.14
CA GLU A 440 -40.46 33.89 13.86
C GLU A 440 -41.73 33.09 14.15
N ASN A 441 -42.69 33.61 14.94
CA ASN A 441 -43.91 32.92 15.35
C ASN A 441 -45.20 33.54 14.81
N ILE A 442 -45.17 34.67 14.11
CA ILE A 442 -46.33 35.26 13.44
C ILE A 442 -46.62 34.64 12.06
N GLU A 443 -45.65 33.94 11.44
CA GLU A 443 -45.77 33.23 10.15
C GLU A 443 -46.16 31.72 10.29
N LYS A 444 -46.47 31.27 11.51
CA LYS A 444 -47.11 29.98 11.81
C LYS A 444 -48.54 30.20 12.29
#